data_8cd4ecbb609dce2b0c709e01af058f2b
#
_entry.id   8cd4ecbb609dce2b0c709e01af058f2b
#
_cell.length_a   1.000
_cell.length_b   1.000
_cell.length_c   1.000
_cell.angle_alpha   90.00
_cell.angle_beta   90.00
_cell.angle_gamma   90.00
#
_symmetry.space_group_name_H-M   'P 1'
#
loop_
_entity.id
_entity.type
_entity.pdbx_description
1 polymer ?
#
loop_
_entity_poly.entity_id
_entity_poly.type
_entity_poly.pdbx_seq_one_letter_code
_entity_poly.pdbx_strand_id
1 'polypeptide(L)'
;MRYVFDIDGTICTRTYGVYETAEPYVDRIKYINELHDDGHEIIFMTARGMGRHNGNAELAHRDLYDFTHNQLTQWNAKFHDLVLGKPDGDLFVDDKGINCERFFNRE
;
A
#
# COMPACT_ATOMS: atom_id res chain seq x y z
N MET A 1 7.81 11.44 11.44
CA MET A 1 6.56 11.66 10.69
C MET A 1 5.81 10.34 10.54
N ARG A 2 4.53 10.43 10.24
CA ARG A 2 3.71 9.26 9.90
C ARG A 2 3.43 9.30 8.40
N TYR A 3 3.85 8.25 7.70
CA TYR A 3 3.63 8.12 6.26
C TYR A 3 2.55 7.07 6.02
N VAL A 4 1.61 7.37 5.13
CA VAL A 4 0.59 6.41 4.68
C VAL A 4 0.83 6.14 3.21
N PHE A 5 1.17 4.90 2.88
CA PHE A 5 1.48 4.48 1.51
C PHE A 5 0.38 3.56 0.98
N ASP A 6 -0.02 3.79 -0.24
CA ASP A 6 -0.80 2.84 -1.02
C ASP A 6 0.09 1.63 -1.40
N ILE A 7 -0.52 0.56 -1.87
CA ILE A 7 0.20 -0.65 -2.27
C ILE A 7 0.26 -0.79 -3.78
N ASP A 8 -0.83 -1.24 -4.41
CA ASP A 8 -0.85 -1.52 -5.85
C ASP A 8 -0.65 -0.25 -6.68
N GLY A 9 0.33 -0.26 -7.56
CA GLY A 9 0.71 0.90 -8.37
C GLY A 9 1.65 1.87 -7.65
N THR A 10 1.89 1.69 -6.35
CA THR A 10 2.75 2.56 -5.53
C THR A 10 4.03 1.85 -5.11
N ILE A 11 3.94 0.66 -4.52
CA ILE A 11 5.12 -0.12 -4.11
C ILE A 11 5.24 -1.44 -4.89
N CYS A 12 4.31 -1.72 -5.76
CA CYS A 12 4.31 -2.90 -6.62
C CYS A 12 3.49 -2.62 -7.87
N THR A 13 3.52 -3.55 -8.81
CA THR A 13 2.73 -3.46 -10.03
C THR A 13 1.23 -3.52 -9.74
N ARG A 14 0.43 -2.89 -10.59
CA ARG A 14 -1.02 -3.07 -10.59
C ARG A 14 -1.36 -4.42 -11.18
N THR A 15 -2.30 -5.14 -10.57
CA THR A 15 -2.66 -6.49 -11.00
C THR A 15 -4.13 -6.64 -11.39
N TYR A 16 -4.91 -5.58 -11.20
CA TYR A 16 -6.35 -5.58 -11.52
C TYR A 16 -7.09 -6.72 -10.82
N GLY A 17 -6.75 -6.93 -9.54
CA GLY A 17 -7.41 -7.92 -8.68
C GLY A 17 -6.72 -9.27 -8.59
N VAL A 18 -5.68 -9.52 -9.40
CA VAL A 18 -4.89 -10.77 -9.33
C VAL A 18 -3.64 -10.52 -8.49
N TYR A 19 -3.84 -10.30 -7.20
CA TYR A 19 -2.81 -9.77 -6.29
C TYR A 19 -1.59 -10.68 -6.13
N GLU A 20 -1.74 -11.98 -6.35
CA GLU A 20 -0.63 -12.93 -6.30
C GLU A 20 0.39 -12.72 -7.41
N THR A 21 0.04 -12.00 -8.46
CA THR A 21 0.96 -11.69 -9.57
C THR A 21 1.71 -10.37 -9.38
N ALA A 22 1.47 -9.66 -8.29
CA ALA A 22 2.13 -8.38 -8.02
C ALA A 22 3.64 -8.56 -7.90
N GLU A 23 4.38 -7.67 -8.57
CA GLU A 23 5.83 -7.63 -8.48
C GLU A 23 6.26 -6.38 -7.72
N PRO A 24 7.10 -6.51 -6.68
CA PRO A 24 7.49 -5.39 -5.84
C PRO A 24 8.42 -4.42 -6.58
N TYR A 25 8.24 -3.12 -6.30
CA TYR A 25 9.20 -2.10 -6.70
C TYR A 25 10.26 -2.02 -5.59
N VAL A 26 11.30 -2.81 -5.75
CA VAL A 26 12.31 -3.06 -4.70
C VAL A 26 12.94 -1.77 -4.18
N ASP A 27 13.26 -0.84 -5.07
CA ASP A 27 13.91 0.41 -4.68
C ASP A 27 12.98 1.29 -3.84
N ARG A 28 11.68 1.29 -4.13
CA ARG A 28 10.71 2.05 -3.35
C ARG A 28 10.53 1.46 -1.97
N ILE A 29 10.44 0.14 -1.87
CA ILE A 29 10.35 -0.56 -0.59
C ILE A 29 11.60 -0.29 0.25
N LYS A 30 12.78 -0.32 -0.37
CA LYS A 30 14.03 -0.01 0.30
C LYS A 30 14.01 1.40 0.89
N TYR A 31 13.53 2.39 0.13
CA TYR A 31 13.43 3.75 0.62
C TYR A 31 12.46 3.86 1.81
N ILE A 32 11.32 3.19 1.74
CA ILE A 32 10.36 3.16 2.84
C ILE A 32 10.99 2.52 4.08
N ASN A 33 11.76 1.43 3.89
CA ASN A 33 12.46 0.79 5.00
C ASN A 33 13.48 1.72 5.66
N GLU A 34 14.15 2.56 4.88
CA GLU A 34 15.05 3.58 5.42
C GLU A 34 14.29 4.59 6.28
N LEU A 35 13.11 5.02 5.84
CA LEU A 35 12.25 5.89 6.64
C LEU A 35 11.82 5.22 7.94
N HIS A 36 11.47 3.94 7.88
CA HIS A 36 11.12 3.15 9.06
C HIS A 36 12.31 3.11 10.04
N ASP A 37 13.49 2.82 9.54
CA ASP A 37 14.69 2.69 10.37
C ASP A 37 15.12 4.04 10.98
N ASP A 38 14.77 5.14 10.31
CA ASP A 38 15.01 6.50 10.81
C ASP A 38 13.98 6.95 11.87
N GLY A 39 13.06 6.07 12.25
CA GLY A 39 12.11 6.35 13.31
C GLY A 39 10.76 6.89 12.87
N HIS A 40 10.49 6.91 11.57
CA HIS A 40 9.17 7.32 11.06
C HIS A 40 8.17 6.18 11.17
N GLU A 41 6.91 6.53 11.39
CA GLU A 41 5.82 5.55 11.41
C GLU A 41 5.37 5.27 9.98
N ILE A 42 5.26 3.99 9.62
CA ILE A 42 4.88 3.54 8.28
C ILE A 42 3.57 2.79 8.36
N ILE A 43 2.59 3.25 7.58
CA ILE A 43 1.28 2.61 7.47
C ILE A 43 1.06 2.31 5.98
N PHE A 44 0.67 1.07 5.67
CA PHE A 44 0.16 0.75 4.33
C PHE A 44 -1.36 0.75 4.36
N MET A 45 -1.97 1.43 3.41
CA MET A 45 -3.43 1.51 3.26
C MET A 45 -3.81 1.15 1.83
N THR A 46 -4.71 0.19 1.67
CA THR A 46 -5.02 -0.38 0.36
C THR A 46 -6.51 -0.53 0.11
N ALA A 47 -6.89 -0.40 -1.17
CA ALA A 47 -8.24 -0.67 -1.65
C ALA A 47 -8.42 -2.12 -2.10
N ARG A 48 -7.45 -3.01 -1.82
CA ARG A 48 -7.56 -4.43 -2.20
C ARG A 48 -8.86 -5.04 -1.70
N GLY A 49 -9.58 -5.71 -2.58
CA GLY A 49 -10.85 -6.35 -2.27
C GLY A 49 -12.06 -5.44 -2.29
N MET A 50 -11.89 -4.13 -2.39
CA MET A 50 -13.02 -3.19 -2.37
C MET A 50 -13.89 -3.33 -3.62
N GLY A 51 -13.29 -3.54 -4.79
CA GLY A 51 -14.05 -3.78 -6.01
C GLY A 51 -14.86 -5.08 -5.96
N ARG A 52 -14.22 -6.18 -5.52
CA ARG A 52 -14.89 -7.49 -5.47
C ARG A 52 -15.97 -7.58 -4.41
N HIS A 53 -15.93 -6.72 -3.38
CA HIS A 53 -16.88 -6.70 -2.29
C HIS A 53 -17.78 -5.46 -2.28
N ASN A 54 -17.92 -4.79 -3.42
CA ASN A 54 -18.80 -3.62 -3.59
C ASN A 54 -18.55 -2.51 -2.55
N GLY A 55 -17.29 -2.27 -2.22
CA GLY A 55 -16.90 -1.22 -1.28
C GLY A 55 -17.06 -1.60 0.20
N ASN A 56 -17.33 -2.87 0.50
CA ASN A 56 -17.45 -3.33 1.88
C ASN A 56 -16.07 -3.57 2.50
N ALA A 57 -15.63 -2.63 3.34
CA ALA A 57 -14.30 -2.67 3.96
C ALA A 57 -14.10 -3.87 4.87
N GLU A 58 -15.14 -4.28 5.59
CA GLU A 58 -15.05 -5.43 6.49
C GLU A 58 -14.83 -6.74 5.73
N LEU A 59 -15.54 -6.94 4.63
CA LEU A 59 -15.36 -8.12 3.78
C LEU A 59 -14.01 -8.11 3.08
N ALA A 60 -13.55 -6.94 2.62
CA ALA A 60 -12.24 -6.81 2.01
C ALA A 60 -11.14 -7.17 3.00
N HIS A 61 -11.24 -6.70 4.23
CA HIS A 61 -10.29 -7.01 5.30
C HIS A 61 -10.27 -8.52 5.59
N ARG A 62 -11.45 -9.11 5.78
CA ARG A 62 -11.58 -10.54 6.08
C ARG A 62 -10.98 -11.41 4.98
N ASP A 63 -11.19 -11.02 3.73
CA ASP A 63 -10.72 -11.81 2.57
C ASP A 63 -9.22 -11.66 2.33
N LEU A 64 -8.65 -10.47 2.47
CA LEU A 64 -7.34 -10.17 1.92
C LEU A 64 -6.29 -9.66 2.92
N TYR A 65 -6.64 -9.49 4.19
CA TYR A 65 -5.67 -8.96 5.16
C TYR A 65 -4.45 -9.88 5.30
N ASP A 66 -4.68 -11.15 5.59
CA ASP A 66 -3.58 -12.09 5.83
C ASP A 66 -2.71 -12.27 4.59
N PHE A 67 -3.34 -12.39 3.42
CA PHE A 67 -2.60 -12.50 2.16
C PHE A 67 -1.71 -11.28 1.94
N THR A 68 -2.26 -10.08 2.12
CA THR A 68 -1.53 -8.84 1.89
C THR A 68 -0.40 -8.66 2.91
N HIS A 69 -0.66 -8.95 4.17
CA HIS A 69 0.35 -8.91 5.22
C HIS A 69 1.51 -9.85 4.90
N ASN A 70 1.20 -11.08 4.51
CA ASN A 70 2.23 -12.07 4.16
C ASN A 70 3.03 -11.63 2.94
N GLN A 71 2.38 -11.05 1.92
CA GLN A 71 3.07 -10.58 0.73
C GLN A 71 4.04 -9.44 1.06
N LEU A 72 3.61 -8.47 1.87
CA LEU A 72 4.50 -7.38 2.33
C LEU A 72 5.70 -7.93 3.10
N THR A 73 5.47 -8.92 3.94
CA THR A 73 6.53 -9.57 4.72
C THR A 73 7.52 -10.29 3.80
N GLN A 74 7.03 -10.98 2.78
CA GLN A 74 7.88 -11.64 1.79
C GLN A 74 8.73 -10.65 0.99
N TRP A 75 8.22 -9.44 0.78
CA TRP A 75 8.96 -8.37 0.10
C TRP A 75 9.92 -7.64 1.03
N ASN A 76 10.01 -8.05 2.29
CA ASN A 76 10.83 -7.41 3.33
C ASN A 76 10.44 -5.96 3.60
N ALA A 77 9.17 -5.61 3.36
CA ALA A 77 8.66 -4.29 3.68
C ALA A 77 8.48 -4.16 5.19
N LYS A 78 9.00 -3.08 5.76
CA LYS A 78 8.88 -2.78 7.19
C LYS A 78 7.72 -1.80 7.39
N PHE A 79 6.83 -2.10 8.31
CA PHE A 79 5.68 -1.22 8.57
C PHE A 79 5.15 -1.44 9.97
N HIS A 80 4.39 -0.47 10.46
CA HIS A 80 3.78 -0.52 11.78
C HIS A 80 2.32 -0.97 11.70
N ASP A 81 1.64 -0.66 10.59
CA ASP A 81 0.23 -1.01 10.45
C ASP A 81 -0.12 -1.24 8.99
N LEU A 82 -1.13 -2.07 8.79
CA LEU A 82 -1.72 -2.39 7.48
C LEU A 82 -3.22 -2.19 7.59
N VAL A 83 -3.77 -1.31 6.76
CA VAL A 83 -5.18 -0.96 6.77
C VAL A 83 -5.79 -1.27 5.41
N LEU A 84 -6.78 -2.15 5.38
CA LEU A 84 -7.63 -2.37 4.22
C LEU A 84 -8.88 -1.49 4.35
N GLY A 85 -9.62 -1.33 3.24
CA GLY A 85 -10.84 -0.52 3.28
C GLY A 85 -10.67 0.89 2.72
N LYS A 86 -9.53 1.19 2.10
CA LYS A 86 -9.39 2.42 1.34
C LYS A 86 -10.43 2.43 0.22
N PRO A 87 -11.22 3.49 0.06
CA PRO A 87 -12.17 3.55 -1.06
C PRO A 87 -11.47 3.35 -2.41
N ASP A 88 -12.12 2.63 -3.30
CA ASP A 88 -11.66 2.44 -4.67
C ASP A 88 -12.10 3.66 -5.48
N GLY A 89 -11.26 4.68 -5.55
CA GLY A 89 -11.54 5.94 -6.21
C GLY A 89 -10.59 6.21 -7.37
N ASP A 90 -11.05 7.04 -8.31
CA ASP A 90 -10.23 7.44 -9.46
C ASP A 90 -9.28 8.58 -9.12
N LEU A 91 -9.65 9.42 -8.17
CA LEU A 91 -8.88 10.60 -7.78
C LEU A 91 -9.07 10.85 -6.29
N PHE A 92 -7.96 11.04 -5.59
CA PHE A 92 -7.96 11.34 -4.15
C PHE A 92 -7.48 12.78 -3.96
N VAL A 93 -8.35 13.62 -3.43
CA VAL A 93 -8.06 15.03 -3.19
C VAL A 93 -8.04 15.29 -1.69
N ASP A 94 -6.89 15.69 -1.17
CA ASP A 94 -6.74 16.08 0.23
C ASP A 94 -5.59 17.10 0.36
N ASP A 95 -5.32 17.53 1.58
CA ASP A 95 -4.32 18.57 1.85
C ASP A 95 -2.91 18.02 2.08
N LYS A 96 -2.75 16.69 2.17
CA LYS A 96 -1.48 16.06 2.58
C LYS A 96 -0.93 15.06 1.58
N GLY A 97 -1.72 14.71 0.58
CA GLY A 97 -1.35 13.68 -0.38
C GLY A 97 -0.33 14.15 -1.41
N ILE A 98 0.46 13.21 -1.88
CA ILE A 98 1.37 13.41 -2.99
C ILE A 98 1.33 12.17 -3.88
N ASN A 99 1.44 12.36 -5.19
CA ASN A 99 1.50 11.24 -6.12
C ASN A 99 2.80 10.45 -5.92
N CYS A 100 2.71 9.12 -5.97
CA CYS A 100 3.84 8.24 -5.69
C CYS A 100 5.03 8.46 -6.63
N GLU A 101 4.77 8.73 -7.92
CA GLU A 101 5.85 9.01 -8.87
C GLU A 101 6.67 10.22 -8.43
N ARG A 102 5.98 11.25 -7.98
CA ARG A 102 6.63 12.46 -7.51
C ARG A 102 7.35 12.26 -6.19
N PHE A 103 6.76 11.47 -5.30
CA PHE A 103 7.35 11.19 -3.99
C PHE A 103 8.67 10.45 -4.12
N PHE A 104 8.71 9.39 -4.94
CA PHE A 104 9.89 8.54 -5.07
C PHE A 104 10.94 9.09 -6.03
N ASN A 105 10.60 10.06 -6.89
CA ASN A 105 11.50 10.64 -7.90
C ASN A 105 11.80 12.11 -7.61
N ARG A 106 11.97 12.48 -6.35
CA ARG A 106 12.13 13.87 -5.94
C ARG A 106 13.56 14.35 -5.85
N GLU A 107 14.39 13.92 -6.72
CA GLU A 107 15.75 14.45 -6.82
C GLU A 107 15.80 15.79 -7.55
#